data_9483d29ab682ef8ac71cb9a6f8c65fd9
#
_entry.id   9483d29ab682ef8ac71cb9a6f8c65fd9
#
_cell.length_a   1.000
_cell.length_b   1.000
_cell.length_c   1.000
_cell.angle_alpha   90.00
_cell.angle_beta   90.00
_cell.angle_gamma   90.00
#
_symmetry.space_group_name_H-M   'P 1'
#
loop_
_entity.id
_entity.type
_entity.pdbx_description
1 polymer ?
#
loop_
_entity_poly.entity_id
_entity_poly.type
_entity_poly.pdbx_seq_one_letter_code
_entity_poly.pdbx_strand_id
1 'polypeptide(L)'
;YLPQTNQAVNSFQIPKNINDHGGQTRIFMPRYGLINERRHQLHEVIRLSGMNLVVNDVDMPLIIKVASIPKERMQVYFIDNEEYFKRRAVLRDEKDVLFADNDERMIFFTKGVIETVKKLNWSPDVIHLHGWFTSLFPLYLKTYYKDEPIFADCKIVTSVYAKDFEGVFSKDFQKKVAFDEIPDKE
;
A
#
# COMPACT_ATOMS: atom_id res chain seq x y z
N TYR A 1 -0.95 -6.82 -13.88
CA TYR A 1 -0.97 -5.36 -13.93
C TYR A 1 0.39 -4.75 -14.26
N LEU A 2 1.46 -5.30 -13.71
CA LEU A 2 2.85 -4.87 -13.88
C LEU A 2 3.71 -6.01 -14.42
N PRO A 3 4.97 -5.73 -14.87
CA PRO A 3 5.92 -6.78 -15.26
C PRO A 3 6.09 -7.83 -14.16
N GLN A 4 6.34 -9.07 -14.57
CA GLN A 4 6.46 -10.19 -13.66
C GLN A 4 7.78 -10.12 -12.88
N THR A 5 7.69 -10.11 -11.55
CA THR A 5 8.81 -10.21 -10.61
C THR A 5 8.47 -11.28 -9.58
N ASN A 6 9.43 -11.73 -8.79
CA ASN A 6 9.16 -12.69 -7.69
C ASN A 6 8.13 -12.12 -6.71
N GLN A 7 8.20 -10.83 -6.41
CA GLN A 7 7.21 -10.15 -5.59
C GLN A 7 5.81 -10.19 -6.24
N ALA A 8 5.71 -9.90 -7.53
CA ALA A 8 4.43 -9.93 -8.25
C ALA A 8 3.84 -11.36 -8.28
N VAL A 9 4.67 -12.37 -8.49
CA VAL A 9 4.24 -13.77 -8.47
C VAL A 9 3.72 -14.16 -7.10
N ASN A 10 4.45 -13.87 -6.03
CA ASN A 10 4.05 -14.20 -4.67
C ASN A 10 2.80 -13.44 -4.23
N SER A 11 2.70 -12.16 -4.59
CA SER A 11 1.51 -11.33 -4.30
C SER A 11 0.24 -11.81 -4.99
N PHE A 12 0.35 -12.68 -5.99
CA PHE A 12 -0.77 -13.34 -6.65
C PHE A 12 -0.98 -14.78 -6.13
N GLN A 13 0.08 -15.60 -6.08
CA GLN A 13 -0.03 -17.02 -5.77
C GLN A 13 -0.45 -17.29 -4.32
N ILE A 14 0.06 -16.50 -3.37
CA ILE A 14 -0.25 -16.69 -1.95
C ILE A 14 -1.73 -16.41 -1.68
N PRO A 15 -2.32 -15.22 -2.03
CA PRO A 15 -3.73 -14.99 -1.81
C PRO A 15 -4.63 -15.93 -2.63
N LYS A 16 -4.22 -16.33 -3.84
CA LYS A 16 -4.96 -17.34 -4.60
C LYS A 16 -5.05 -18.66 -3.82
N ASN A 17 -3.93 -19.14 -3.31
CA ASN A 17 -3.90 -20.39 -2.55
C ASN A 17 -4.75 -20.32 -1.29
N ILE A 18 -4.72 -19.18 -0.58
CA ILE A 18 -5.58 -18.96 0.60
C ILE A 18 -7.06 -19.02 0.21
N ASN A 19 -7.45 -18.37 -0.87
CA ASN A 19 -8.83 -18.39 -1.35
C ASN A 19 -9.29 -19.80 -1.79
N ASP A 20 -8.40 -20.54 -2.47
CA ASP A 20 -8.68 -21.91 -2.91
C ASP A 20 -8.93 -22.86 -1.71
N HIS A 21 -8.39 -22.53 -0.54
CA HIS A 21 -8.58 -23.25 0.72
C HIS A 21 -9.69 -22.64 1.63
N GLY A 22 -10.53 -21.76 1.09
CA GLY A 22 -11.69 -21.21 1.79
C GLY A 22 -11.42 -19.94 2.61
N GLY A 23 -10.21 -19.40 2.57
CA GLY A 23 -9.89 -18.10 3.16
C GLY A 23 -10.45 -16.93 2.35
N GLN A 24 -10.43 -15.75 2.93
CA GLN A 24 -10.80 -14.51 2.24
C GLN A 24 -9.57 -13.61 2.14
N THR A 25 -9.32 -13.07 0.96
CA THR A 25 -8.18 -12.20 0.73
C THR A 25 -8.59 -10.89 0.06
N ARG A 26 -7.85 -9.83 0.37
CA ARG A 26 -7.88 -8.55 -0.32
C ARG A 26 -6.47 -8.12 -0.62
N ILE A 27 -6.21 -7.75 -1.85
CA ILE A 27 -4.89 -7.32 -2.30
C ILE A 27 -4.92 -5.80 -2.41
N PHE A 28 -3.88 -5.15 -1.90
CA PHE A 28 -3.68 -3.70 -2.03
C PHE A 28 -2.39 -3.41 -2.77
N MET A 29 -2.42 -2.45 -3.66
CA MET A 29 -1.22 -1.96 -4.36
C MET A 29 -1.39 -0.50 -4.78
N PRO A 30 -0.28 0.24 -4.97
CA PRO A 30 -0.37 1.57 -5.57
C PRO A 30 -0.88 1.50 -7.02
N ARG A 31 -1.64 2.49 -7.43
CA ARG A 31 -2.09 2.63 -8.82
C ARG A 31 -0.99 3.29 -9.66
N TYR A 32 0.09 2.60 -9.91
CA TYR A 32 1.17 3.11 -10.74
C TYR A 32 0.69 3.50 -12.16
N GLY A 33 1.21 4.59 -12.71
CA GLY A 33 0.85 5.10 -14.04
C GLY A 33 1.15 4.16 -15.20
N LEU A 34 1.90 3.08 -14.97
CA LEU A 34 2.10 1.96 -15.90
C LEU A 34 0.84 1.10 -16.07
N ILE A 35 -0.08 1.12 -15.10
CA ILE A 35 -1.26 0.27 -15.10
C ILE A 35 -2.29 0.84 -16.07
N ASN A 36 -2.65 0.07 -17.09
CA ASN A 36 -3.68 0.44 -18.03
C ASN A 36 -5.07 0.17 -17.42
N GLU A 37 -5.72 1.22 -16.94
CA GLU A 37 -7.01 1.14 -16.25
C GLU A 37 -8.12 0.55 -17.13
N ARG A 38 -8.17 0.92 -18.40
CA ARG A 38 -9.20 0.42 -19.34
C ARG A 38 -9.01 -1.07 -19.60
N ARG A 39 -7.78 -1.50 -19.86
CA ARG A 39 -7.45 -2.91 -20.12
C ARG A 39 -7.81 -3.80 -18.93
N HIS A 40 -7.60 -3.31 -17.72
CA HIS A 40 -7.81 -4.07 -16.49
C HIS A 40 -9.14 -3.74 -15.80
N GLN A 41 -9.99 -2.93 -16.44
CA GLN A 41 -11.31 -2.58 -15.95
C GLN A 41 -11.30 -2.03 -14.51
N LEU A 42 -10.32 -1.15 -14.21
CA LEU A 42 -10.31 -0.44 -12.94
C LEU A 42 -11.48 0.54 -12.88
N HIS A 43 -12.19 0.54 -11.78
CA HIS A 43 -13.24 1.52 -11.52
C HIS A 43 -13.10 2.12 -10.13
N GLU A 44 -13.40 3.38 -10.00
CA GLU A 44 -13.34 4.09 -8.73
C GLU A 44 -14.47 3.63 -7.82
N VAL A 45 -14.16 3.45 -6.54
CA VAL A 45 -15.13 3.16 -5.49
C VAL A 45 -15.39 4.43 -4.69
N ILE A 46 -16.40 5.19 -5.10
CA ILE A 46 -16.71 6.53 -4.54
C ILE A 46 -16.84 6.51 -3.02
N ARG A 47 -17.51 5.51 -2.45
CA ARG A 47 -17.70 5.39 -1.00
C ARG A 47 -16.39 5.23 -0.19
N LEU A 48 -15.32 4.77 -0.85
CA LEU A 48 -14.00 4.59 -0.25
C LEU A 48 -13.07 5.76 -0.54
N SER A 49 -13.34 6.52 -1.60
CA SER A 49 -12.57 7.67 -2.05
C SER A 49 -12.95 8.97 -1.31
N GLY A 50 -12.25 10.05 -1.63
CA GLY A 50 -12.57 11.41 -1.18
C GLY A 50 -12.09 11.78 0.22
N MET A 51 -11.34 10.92 0.90
CA MET A 51 -10.63 11.26 2.12
C MET A 51 -9.30 11.95 1.77
N ASN A 52 -8.92 12.98 2.51
CA ASN A 52 -7.58 13.54 2.44
C ASN A 52 -6.68 12.87 3.49
N LEU A 53 -5.48 12.50 3.07
CA LEU A 53 -4.43 12.00 3.94
C LEU A 53 -3.34 13.07 4.05
N VAL A 54 -2.97 13.43 5.26
CA VAL A 54 -1.88 14.38 5.47
C VAL A 54 -0.55 13.64 5.29
N VAL A 55 0.30 14.13 4.39
CA VAL A 55 1.66 13.67 4.17
C VAL A 55 2.56 14.89 4.06
N ASN A 56 3.59 14.99 4.91
CA ASN A 56 4.51 16.12 4.94
C ASN A 56 3.76 17.48 4.99
N ASP A 57 2.80 17.60 5.91
CA ASP A 57 1.96 18.78 6.14
C ASP A 57 1.09 19.20 4.92
N VAL A 58 0.89 18.31 3.96
CA VAL A 58 0.06 18.55 2.77
C VAL A 58 -1.10 17.56 2.72
N ASP A 59 -2.30 18.08 2.47
CA ASP A 59 -3.49 17.28 2.22
C ASP A 59 -3.43 16.61 0.85
N MET A 60 -3.38 15.29 0.85
CA MET A 60 -3.33 14.46 -0.36
C MET A 60 -4.63 13.67 -0.53
N PRO A 61 -5.40 13.89 -1.60
CA PRO A 61 -6.66 13.18 -1.81
C PRO A 61 -6.40 11.69 -2.06
N LEU A 62 -7.15 10.86 -1.33
CA LEU A 62 -7.15 9.41 -1.49
C LEU A 62 -8.25 8.99 -2.46
N ILE A 63 -7.86 8.34 -3.53
CA ILE A 63 -8.76 7.72 -4.49
C ILE A 63 -8.55 6.20 -4.44
N ILE A 64 -9.64 5.45 -4.35
CA ILE A 64 -9.61 4.00 -4.34
C ILE A 64 -10.25 3.47 -5.61
N LYS A 65 -9.46 2.71 -6.37
CA LYS A 65 -9.96 1.97 -7.53
C LYS A 65 -9.89 0.47 -7.25
N VAL A 66 -10.79 -0.28 -7.87
CA VAL A 66 -10.87 -1.74 -7.69
C VAL A 66 -10.93 -2.41 -9.06
N ALA A 67 -10.27 -3.55 -9.16
CA ALA A 67 -10.43 -4.47 -10.27
C ALA A 67 -10.48 -5.91 -9.76
N SER A 68 -11.22 -6.77 -10.44
CA SER A 68 -11.22 -8.20 -10.19
C SER A 68 -10.13 -8.87 -11.02
N ILE A 69 -9.48 -9.88 -10.44
CA ILE A 69 -8.57 -10.73 -11.19
C ILE A 69 -9.42 -11.72 -12.02
N PRO A 70 -9.28 -11.74 -13.35
CA PRO A 70 -10.07 -12.62 -14.20
C PRO A 70 -9.95 -14.08 -13.77
N LYS A 71 -11.09 -14.80 -13.73
CA LYS A 71 -11.21 -16.23 -13.34
C LYS A 71 -10.90 -16.54 -11.88
N GLU A 72 -10.48 -15.56 -11.09
CA GLU A 72 -10.21 -15.72 -9.66
C GLU A 72 -11.24 -14.92 -8.84
N ARG A 73 -11.58 -15.41 -7.66
CA ARG A 73 -12.48 -14.69 -6.73
C ARG A 73 -11.68 -13.70 -5.87
N MET A 74 -10.82 -12.91 -6.51
CA MET A 74 -9.95 -11.96 -5.85
C MET A 74 -10.14 -10.56 -6.39
N GLN A 75 -10.13 -9.59 -5.47
CA GLN A 75 -10.17 -8.17 -5.79
C GLN A 75 -8.84 -7.51 -5.43
N VAL A 76 -8.40 -6.59 -6.27
CA VAL A 76 -7.26 -5.73 -6.02
C VAL A 76 -7.76 -4.32 -5.81
N TYR A 77 -7.40 -3.74 -4.68
CA TYR A 77 -7.65 -2.35 -4.31
C TYR A 77 -6.42 -1.53 -4.64
N PHE A 78 -6.60 -0.54 -5.50
CA PHE A 78 -5.55 0.36 -5.92
C PHE A 78 -5.64 1.65 -5.13
N ILE A 79 -4.57 1.94 -4.39
CA ILE A 79 -4.39 3.21 -3.69
C ILE A 79 -3.87 4.22 -4.70
N ASP A 80 -4.65 5.25 -4.98
CA ASP A 80 -4.37 6.22 -6.04
C ASP A 80 -4.29 7.65 -5.52
N ASN A 81 -3.34 8.37 -6.07
CA ASN A 81 -3.16 9.80 -5.96
C ASN A 81 -2.34 10.25 -7.18
N GLU A 82 -2.81 11.28 -7.88
CA GLU A 82 -2.13 11.71 -9.11
C GLU A 82 -0.70 12.21 -8.88
N GLU A 83 -0.46 12.94 -7.80
CA GLU A 83 0.87 13.48 -7.49
C GLU A 83 1.89 12.34 -7.30
N TYR A 84 1.52 11.30 -6.53
CA TYR A 84 2.43 10.22 -6.18
C TYR A 84 2.51 9.09 -7.21
N PHE A 85 1.42 8.79 -7.93
CA PHE A 85 1.36 7.55 -8.72
C PHE A 85 1.09 7.73 -10.22
N LYS A 86 0.96 8.95 -10.72
CA LYS A 86 0.72 9.25 -12.12
C LYS A 86 1.88 8.83 -13.06
N ARG A 87 3.10 8.82 -12.55
CA ARG A 87 4.31 8.52 -13.32
C ARG A 87 4.23 7.13 -13.94
N ARG A 88 4.70 7.01 -15.19
CA ARG A 88 4.82 5.71 -15.89
C ARG A 88 6.05 4.94 -15.42
N ALA A 89 6.21 4.82 -14.14
CA ALA A 89 7.28 4.10 -13.48
C ALA A 89 6.79 3.57 -12.12
N VAL A 90 7.50 2.60 -11.55
CA VAL A 90 7.14 2.05 -10.24
C VAL A 90 7.82 2.88 -9.13
N LEU A 91 9.10 2.66 -8.87
CA LEU A 91 9.85 3.31 -7.79
C LEU A 91 11.13 4.00 -8.27
N ARG A 92 11.48 3.82 -9.54
CA ARG A 92 12.71 4.33 -10.14
C ARG A 92 12.42 5.02 -11.47
N ASP A 93 13.26 5.96 -11.83
CA ASP A 93 13.21 6.64 -13.11
C ASP A 93 13.84 5.80 -14.25
N GLU A 94 13.92 6.38 -15.44
CA GLU A 94 14.50 5.72 -16.61
C GLU A 94 16.02 5.47 -16.49
N LYS A 95 16.68 6.10 -15.52
CA LYS A 95 18.10 5.92 -15.21
C LYS A 95 18.33 4.95 -14.04
N ASP A 96 17.28 4.24 -13.63
CA ASP A 96 17.28 3.30 -12.50
C ASP A 96 17.57 3.98 -11.14
N VAL A 97 17.28 5.28 -11.02
CA VAL A 97 17.42 6.04 -9.77
C VAL A 97 16.09 6.07 -9.03
N LEU A 98 16.12 5.78 -7.73
CA LEU A 98 14.93 5.89 -6.87
C LEU A 98 14.37 7.31 -6.88
N PHE A 99 13.05 7.43 -6.98
CA PHE A 99 12.40 8.74 -6.83
C PHE A 99 12.64 9.31 -5.43
N ALA A 100 12.95 10.61 -5.38
CA ALA A 100 13.24 11.30 -4.12
C ALA A 100 12.05 11.35 -3.16
N ASP A 101 10.82 11.26 -3.68
CA ASP A 101 9.58 11.27 -2.93
C ASP A 101 9.02 9.87 -2.61
N ASN A 102 9.82 8.81 -2.75
CA ASN A 102 9.39 7.46 -2.40
C ASN A 102 9.05 7.30 -0.91
N ASP A 103 9.65 8.12 -0.05
CA ASP A 103 9.30 8.21 1.38
C ASP A 103 7.85 8.68 1.57
N GLU A 104 7.44 9.76 0.92
CA GLU A 104 6.07 10.26 0.98
C GLU A 104 5.08 9.30 0.32
N ARG A 105 5.48 8.67 -0.79
CA ARG A 105 4.66 7.67 -1.49
C ARG A 105 4.37 6.44 -0.63
N MET A 106 5.35 5.94 0.12
CA MET A 106 5.13 4.81 1.03
C MET A 106 4.30 5.21 2.27
N ILE A 107 4.48 6.44 2.78
CA ILE A 107 3.63 6.98 3.85
C ILE A 107 2.17 7.06 3.38
N PHE A 108 1.94 7.66 2.22
CA PHE A 108 0.61 7.77 1.62
C PHE A 108 -0.02 6.40 1.39
N PHE A 109 0.73 5.46 0.82
CA PHE A 109 0.24 4.11 0.57
C PHE A 109 -0.15 3.40 1.86
N THR A 110 0.71 3.46 2.88
CA THR A 110 0.46 2.81 4.18
C THR A 110 -0.81 3.37 4.84
N LYS A 111 -0.91 4.69 4.97
CA LYS A 111 -2.11 5.36 5.49
C LYS A 111 -3.35 5.03 4.67
N GLY A 112 -3.24 5.07 3.34
CA GLY A 112 -4.34 4.80 2.42
C GLY A 112 -4.90 3.40 2.55
N VAL A 113 -4.04 2.38 2.70
CA VAL A 113 -4.50 1.00 2.93
C VAL A 113 -5.19 0.87 4.29
N ILE A 114 -4.58 1.38 5.37
CA ILE A 114 -5.15 1.28 6.72
C ILE A 114 -6.53 1.94 6.76
N GLU A 115 -6.66 3.15 6.28
CA GLU A 115 -7.93 3.88 6.25
C GLU A 115 -8.98 3.21 5.33
N THR A 116 -8.53 2.58 4.24
CA THR A 116 -9.43 1.80 3.38
C THR A 116 -9.95 0.56 4.08
N VAL A 117 -9.10 -0.18 4.79
CA VAL A 117 -9.50 -1.36 5.58
C VAL A 117 -10.50 -0.97 6.67
N LYS A 118 -10.28 0.16 7.35
CA LYS A 118 -11.22 0.72 8.33
C LYS A 118 -12.58 1.03 7.69
N LYS A 119 -12.60 1.72 6.55
CA LYS A 119 -13.85 2.02 5.83
C LYS A 119 -14.57 0.78 5.31
N LEU A 120 -13.84 -0.29 4.99
CA LEU A 120 -14.41 -1.57 4.60
C LEU A 120 -15.03 -2.31 5.81
N ASN A 121 -14.73 -1.87 7.02
CA ASN A 121 -15.11 -2.55 8.27
C ASN A 121 -14.77 -4.05 8.24
N TRP A 122 -13.56 -4.36 7.80
CA TRP A 122 -13.08 -5.73 7.63
C TRP A 122 -11.83 -5.97 8.47
N SER A 123 -11.95 -6.83 9.49
CA SER A 123 -10.84 -7.18 10.38
C SER A 123 -10.00 -8.28 9.76
N PRO A 124 -8.75 -8.00 9.36
CA PRO A 124 -7.85 -9.04 8.86
C PRO A 124 -7.25 -9.84 10.01
N ASP A 125 -7.18 -11.16 9.87
CA ASP A 125 -6.41 -12.02 10.79
C ASP A 125 -4.90 -11.86 10.55
N VAL A 126 -4.52 -11.62 9.30
CA VAL A 126 -3.12 -11.46 8.88
C VAL A 126 -3.00 -10.33 7.87
N ILE A 127 -2.03 -9.46 8.08
CA ILE A 127 -1.53 -8.51 7.07
C ILE A 127 -0.21 -9.05 6.54
N HIS A 128 -0.17 -9.40 5.25
CA HIS A 128 1.04 -9.87 4.59
C HIS A 128 1.66 -8.73 3.78
N LEU A 129 2.84 -8.33 4.19
CA LEU A 129 3.62 -7.24 3.59
C LEU A 129 4.64 -7.79 2.60
N HIS A 130 4.77 -7.15 1.45
CA HIS A 130 5.71 -7.52 0.40
C HIS A 130 6.69 -6.39 0.09
N GLY A 131 7.96 -6.60 0.45
CA GLY A 131 9.05 -5.70 0.15
C GLY A 131 9.10 -4.44 1.03
N TRP A 132 10.15 -3.65 0.82
CA TRP A 132 10.47 -2.49 1.64
C TRP A 132 9.40 -1.38 1.61
N PHE A 133 8.70 -1.23 0.49
CA PHE A 133 7.68 -0.18 0.33
C PHE A 133 6.53 -0.30 1.33
N THR A 134 6.38 -1.45 1.95
CA THR A 134 5.36 -1.72 2.96
C THR A 134 5.88 -1.71 4.40
N SER A 135 7.15 -1.34 4.61
CA SER A 135 7.82 -1.46 5.92
C SER A 135 7.29 -0.52 7.01
N LEU A 136 6.53 0.52 6.65
CA LEU A 136 5.89 1.42 7.65
C LEU A 136 4.63 0.84 8.30
N PHE A 137 4.03 -0.22 7.75
CA PHE A 137 2.82 -0.81 8.33
C PHE A 137 2.96 -1.23 9.79
N PRO A 138 4.02 -2.00 10.19
CA PRO A 138 4.18 -2.39 11.58
C PRO A 138 4.29 -1.20 12.52
N LEU A 139 5.02 -0.16 12.12
CA LEU A 139 5.15 1.05 12.90
C LEU A 139 3.79 1.71 13.12
N TYR A 140 3.06 1.99 12.04
CA TYR A 140 1.79 2.69 12.11
C TYR A 140 0.72 1.89 12.88
N LEU A 141 0.64 0.58 12.67
CA LEU A 141 -0.32 -0.26 13.40
C LEU A 141 0.00 -0.37 14.89
N LYS A 142 1.27 -0.27 15.29
CA LYS A 142 1.67 -0.34 16.71
C LYS A 142 1.70 1.02 17.42
N THR A 143 1.64 2.11 16.68
CA THR A 143 1.67 3.46 17.25
C THR A 143 0.33 4.16 17.05
N TYR A 144 0.10 4.72 15.87
CA TYR A 144 -1.08 5.58 15.59
C TYR A 144 -2.41 4.82 15.56
N TYR A 145 -2.39 3.55 15.17
CA TYR A 145 -3.57 2.72 15.03
C TYR A 145 -3.63 1.58 16.06
N LYS A 146 -2.84 1.67 17.14
CA LYS A 146 -2.77 0.64 18.18
C LYS A 146 -4.09 0.37 18.88
N ASP A 147 -4.94 1.41 18.98
CA ASP A 147 -6.24 1.35 19.66
C ASP A 147 -7.41 1.07 18.69
N GLU A 148 -7.11 0.80 17.40
CA GLU A 148 -8.13 0.46 16.40
C GLU A 148 -8.56 -0.99 16.55
N PRO A 149 -9.80 -1.27 16.97
CA PRO A 149 -10.26 -2.65 17.28
C PRO A 149 -10.14 -3.60 16.10
N ILE A 150 -10.24 -3.07 14.87
CA ILE A 150 -10.18 -3.83 13.64
C ILE A 150 -8.82 -4.52 13.41
N PHE A 151 -7.75 -4.02 14.05
CA PHE A 151 -6.39 -4.55 13.95
C PHE A 151 -5.89 -5.21 15.23
N ALA A 152 -6.71 -5.28 16.29
CA ALA A 152 -6.29 -5.72 17.63
C ALA A 152 -5.63 -7.10 17.64
N ASP A 153 -6.18 -8.07 16.92
CA ASP A 153 -5.69 -9.45 16.87
C ASP A 153 -4.90 -9.77 15.60
N CYS A 154 -4.65 -8.74 14.77
CA CYS A 154 -4.02 -8.92 13.48
C CYS A 154 -2.54 -9.26 13.60
N LYS A 155 -2.11 -10.32 12.91
CA LYS A 155 -0.70 -10.70 12.78
C LYS A 155 -0.08 -10.08 11.54
N ILE A 156 1.19 -9.69 11.66
CA ILE A 156 1.94 -9.12 10.53
C ILE A 156 2.98 -10.12 10.07
N VAL A 157 2.97 -10.43 8.79
CA VAL A 157 3.96 -11.27 8.10
C VAL A 157 4.65 -10.42 7.04
N THR A 158 5.97 -10.48 6.94
CA THR A 158 6.73 -9.74 5.94
C THR A 158 7.53 -10.67 5.06
N SER A 159 7.35 -10.57 3.75
CA SER A 159 8.22 -11.19 2.75
C SER A 159 9.31 -10.22 2.33
N VAL A 160 10.57 -10.60 2.56
CA VAL A 160 11.76 -9.84 2.16
C VAL A 160 12.30 -10.40 0.85
N TYR A 161 12.68 -9.52 -0.07
CA TYR A 161 13.20 -9.86 -1.39
C TYR A 161 14.66 -9.43 -1.52
N ALA A 162 15.46 -10.21 -2.23
CA ALA A 162 16.85 -9.84 -2.53
C ALA A 162 16.88 -8.53 -3.34
N LYS A 163 17.80 -7.62 -3.04
CA LYS A 163 17.93 -6.28 -3.65
C LYS A 163 16.70 -5.41 -3.47
N ASP A 164 16.03 -5.55 -2.33
CA ASP A 164 14.75 -4.90 -2.08
C ASP A 164 14.90 -3.37 -2.01
N PHE A 165 15.83 -2.87 -1.22
CA PHE A 165 16.10 -1.44 -1.08
C PHE A 165 17.59 -1.12 -1.17
N GLU A 166 17.95 -0.34 -2.18
CA GLU A 166 19.30 0.20 -2.37
C GLU A 166 19.20 1.73 -2.46
N GLY A 167 19.14 2.41 -1.33
CA GLY A 167 19.01 3.86 -1.32
C GLY A 167 18.99 4.45 0.09
N VAL A 168 18.80 5.74 0.16
CA VAL A 168 18.68 6.49 1.41
C VAL A 168 17.42 7.34 1.32
N PHE A 169 16.62 7.34 2.35
CA PHE A 169 15.50 8.26 2.48
C PHE A 169 15.97 9.69 2.73
N SER A 170 15.10 10.65 2.53
CA SER A 170 15.38 12.06 2.82
C SER A 170 15.80 12.23 4.29
N LYS A 171 16.59 13.27 4.57
CA LYS A 171 17.01 13.59 5.95
C LYS A 171 15.83 13.85 6.89
N ASP A 172 14.71 14.30 6.31
CA ASP A 172 13.49 14.62 7.04
C ASP A 172 12.51 13.44 7.09
N PHE A 173 12.93 12.23 6.69
CA PHE A 173 12.06 11.06 6.65
C PHE A 173 11.37 10.78 7.98
N GLN A 174 12.13 10.81 9.08
CA GLN A 174 11.57 10.59 10.42
C GLN A 174 10.47 11.61 10.74
N LYS A 175 10.68 12.88 10.40
CA LYS A 175 9.69 13.94 10.59
C LYS A 175 8.44 13.73 9.73
N LYS A 176 8.61 13.29 8.48
CA LYS A 176 7.49 12.99 7.58
C LYS A 176 6.67 11.77 8.02
N VAL A 177 7.33 10.77 8.62
CA VAL A 177 6.68 9.56 9.16
C VAL A 177 5.89 9.89 10.42
N ALA A 178 6.38 10.83 11.23
CA ALA A 178 5.72 11.26 12.44
C ALA A 178 4.38 11.95 12.11
N PHE A 179 3.31 11.54 12.80
CA PHE A 179 2.15 12.41 13.02
C PHE A 179 2.49 13.33 14.20
N ASP A 180 1.72 14.38 14.44
CA ASP A 180 2.01 15.42 15.46
C ASP A 180 2.26 14.92 16.90
N GLU A 181 2.22 13.63 17.17
CA GLU A 181 2.25 13.04 18.50
C GLU A 181 3.29 11.92 18.72
N ILE A 182 4.28 11.69 17.85
CA ILE A 182 5.37 10.79 18.24
C ILE A 182 6.35 11.55 19.15
N PRO A 183 6.54 11.12 20.41
CA PRO A 183 7.64 11.62 21.22
C PRO A 183 8.97 11.27 20.55
N ASP A 184 9.93 12.20 20.54
CA ASP A 184 11.28 12.10 19.96
C ASP A 184 12.15 10.91 20.46
N LYS A 185 11.56 9.87 21.05
CA LYS A 185 12.28 8.82 21.78
C LYS A 185 11.89 7.38 21.47
N GLU A 186 11.20 7.11 20.36
CA GLU A 186 10.97 5.70 19.94
C GLU A 186 11.65 5.35 18.63
#